data_425d6583c892f14fa19f4a1f12cbfb9f
#
_entry.id   425d6583c892f14fa19f4a1f12cbfb9f
#
_cell.length_a   1.000
_cell.length_b   1.000
_cell.length_c   1.000
_cell.angle_alpha   90.00
_cell.angle_beta   90.00
_cell.angle_gamma   90.00
#
_symmetry.space_group_name_H-M   'P 1'
#
loop_
_entity.id
_entity.type
_entity.pdbx_description
1 polymer ?
#
loop_
_entity_poly.entity_id
_entity_poly.type
_entity_poly.pdbx_seq_one_letter_code
_entity_poly.pdbx_strand_id
1 'polypeptide(L)'
;CCAEEVARLLPLVSDQRREQALRFSHLFGQYCCLKSYELLCELLREWGSDIQQPLFEYNEYGAPSIQGGPYFSISHCKEGIAVAVDSQPIGIDIEHIRTAKPELVARTMNEKEQAEIWAAASPDIAFTRLWTQKEAVLKLQGTGILSIDGIKNTLVAIEHFDLQTKVNINKQYAYTLAILR
;
A
#
# COMPACT_ATOMS: atom_id res chain seq x y z
N CYS A 1 -18.81 -9.07 -10.81
CA CYS A 1 -17.70 -9.97 -10.40
C CYS A 1 -16.37 -9.48 -10.97
N CYS A 2 -15.21 -10.03 -10.51
CA CYS A 2 -13.90 -9.56 -11.01
C CYS A 2 -13.76 -9.63 -12.54
N ALA A 3 -14.32 -10.65 -13.18
CA ALA A 3 -14.24 -10.80 -14.64
C ALA A 3 -14.96 -9.67 -15.40
N GLU A 4 -16.14 -9.28 -14.96
CA GLU A 4 -16.91 -8.18 -15.55
C GLU A 4 -16.17 -6.85 -15.37
N GLU A 5 -15.63 -6.59 -14.19
CA GLU A 5 -14.85 -5.38 -13.91
C GLU A 5 -13.54 -5.33 -14.72
N VAL A 6 -12.83 -6.45 -14.85
CA VAL A 6 -11.64 -6.54 -15.70
C VAL A 6 -12.00 -6.22 -17.15
N ALA A 7 -13.07 -6.83 -17.69
CA ALA A 7 -13.52 -6.55 -19.07
C ALA A 7 -13.93 -5.08 -19.26
N ARG A 8 -14.56 -4.45 -18.27
CA ARG A 8 -14.94 -3.04 -18.30
C ARG A 8 -13.72 -2.11 -18.27
N LEU A 9 -12.73 -2.40 -17.42
CA LEU A 9 -11.60 -1.52 -17.16
C LEU A 9 -10.49 -1.61 -18.21
N LEU A 10 -10.25 -2.79 -18.80
CA LEU A 10 -9.18 -3.00 -19.78
C LEU A 10 -9.13 -1.97 -20.92
N PRO A 11 -10.24 -1.55 -21.55
CA PRO A 11 -10.21 -0.54 -22.62
C PRO A 11 -10.01 0.89 -22.12
N LEU A 12 -10.12 1.15 -20.81
CA LEU A 12 -10.10 2.50 -20.24
C LEU A 12 -8.73 2.94 -19.71
N VAL A 13 -7.79 2.01 -19.60
CA VAL A 13 -6.46 2.26 -19.06
C VAL A 13 -5.41 2.44 -20.15
N SER A 14 -4.24 3.02 -19.82
CA SER A 14 -3.11 3.11 -20.74
C SER A 14 -2.64 1.73 -21.23
N ASP A 15 -2.00 1.68 -22.41
CA ASP A 15 -1.45 0.43 -22.94
C ASP A 15 -0.45 -0.21 -21.98
N GLN A 16 0.43 0.61 -21.35
CA GLN A 16 1.36 0.15 -20.31
C GLN A 16 0.62 -0.56 -19.17
N ARG A 17 -0.48 0.05 -18.67
CA ARG A 17 -1.24 -0.52 -17.56
C ARG A 17 -2.00 -1.78 -17.97
N ARG A 18 -2.52 -1.81 -19.20
CA ARG A 18 -3.16 -3.00 -19.76
C ARG A 18 -2.21 -4.18 -19.84
N GLU A 19 -1.00 -3.97 -20.39
CA GLU A 19 0.03 -5.00 -20.46
C GLU A 19 0.42 -5.50 -19.07
N GLN A 20 0.59 -4.59 -18.11
CA GLN A 20 0.91 -4.96 -16.73
C GLN A 20 -0.19 -5.80 -16.10
N ALA A 21 -1.46 -5.43 -16.28
CA ALA A 21 -2.59 -6.19 -15.76
C ALA A 21 -2.65 -7.61 -16.35
N LEU A 22 -2.41 -7.76 -17.64
CA LEU A 22 -2.44 -9.05 -18.33
C LEU A 22 -1.29 -10.00 -17.95
N ARG A 23 -0.23 -9.52 -17.27
CA ARG A 23 0.82 -10.39 -16.69
C ARG A 23 0.35 -11.18 -15.47
N PHE A 24 -0.72 -10.74 -14.79
CA PHE A 24 -1.29 -11.52 -13.69
C PHE A 24 -2.06 -12.73 -14.23
N SER A 25 -1.73 -13.92 -13.72
CA SER A 25 -2.35 -15.17 -14.12
C SER A 25 -3.79 -15.36 -13.60
N HIS A 26 -4.20 -14.56 -12.60
CA HIS A 26 -5.51 -14.66 -11.96
C HIS A 26 -6.28 -13.34 -12.03
N LEU A 27 -7.61 -13.45 -12.19
CA LEU A 27 -8.52 -12.30 -12.37
C LEU A 27 -8.48 -11.30 -11.23
N PHE A 28 -8.26 -11.73 -9.99
CA PHE A 28 -8.19 -10.81 -8.85
C PHE A 28 -6.98 -9.86 -8.96
N GLY A 29 -5.80 -10.36 -9.37
CA GLY A 29 -4.63 -9.54 -9.60
C GLY A 29 -4.83 -8.55 -10.76
N GLN A 30 -5.44 -9.01 -11.86
CA GLN A 30 -5.82 -8.14 -12.97
C GLN A 30 -6.77 -7.04 -12.50
N TYR A 31 -7.81 -7.39 -11.76
CA TYR A 31 -8.76 -6.45 -11.18
C TYR A 31 -8.08 -5.42 -10.26
N CYS A 32 -7.26 -5.85 -9.32
CA CYS A 32 -6.55 -4.94 -8.42
C CYS A 32 -5.63 -3.97 -9.19
N CYS A 33 -4.92 -4.47 -10.20
CA CYS A 33 -4.08 -3.66 -11.07
C CYS A 33 -4.88 -2.57 -11.79
N LEU A 34 -6.00 -2.93 -12.43
CA LEU A 34 -6.83 -2.01 -13.21
C LEU A 34 -7.62 -1.05 -12.31
N LYS A 35 -8.22 -1.56 -11.23
CA LYS A 35 -9.05 -0.75 -10.33
C LYS A 35 -8.22 0.28 -9.55
N SER A 36 -7.02 -0.09 -9.10
CA SER A 36 -6.12 0.89 -8.47
C SER A 36 -5.70 2.01 -9.42
N TYR A 37 -5.54 1.71 -10.70
CA TYR A 37 -5.25 2.73 -11.71
C TYR A 37 -6.47 3.64 -11.98
N GLU A 38 -7.68 3.07 -12.07
CA GLU A 38 -8.91 3.86 -12.20
C GLU A 38 -9.05 4.83 -11.02
N LEU A 39 -8.88 4.34 -9.78
CA LEU A 39 -8.92 5.19 -8.58
C LEU A 39 -7.83 6.28 -8.58
N LEU A 40 -6.62 5.95 -9.04
CA LEU A 40 -5.55 6.94 -9.18
C LEU A 40 -5.93 8.03 -10.20
N CYS A 41 -6.49 7.66 -11.35
CA CYS A 41 -6.95 8.64 -12.35
C CYS A 41 -8.07 9.54 -11.80
N GLU A 42 -8.99 9.00 -10.98
CA GLU A 42 -10.02 9.77 -10.30
C GLU A 42 -9.39 10.78 -9.33
N LEU A 43 -8.46 10.34 -8.47
CA LEU A 43 -7.76 11.22 -7.52
C LEU A 43 -6.91 12.28 -8.20
N LEU A 44 -6.19 11.94 -9.29
CA LEU A 44 -5.42 12.91 -10.07
C LEU A 44 -6.31 14.01 -10.64
N ARG A 45 -7.50 13.65 -11.12
CA ARG A 45 -8.49 14.62 -11.62
C ARG A 45 -9.03 15.52 -10.48
N GLU A 46 -9.35 14.94 -9.33
CA GLU A 46 -9.76 15.70 -8.15
C GLU A 46 -8.66 16.60 -7.62
N TRP A 47 -7.40 16.17 -7.76
CA TRP A 47 -6.21 16.96 -7.44
C TRP A 47 -6.00 18.16 -8.38
N GLY A 48 -6.67 18.19 -9.53
CA GLY A 48 -6.52 19.22 -10.56
C GLY A 48 -5.37 18.95 -11.54
N SER A 49 -4.91 17.70 -11.65
CA SER A 49 -3.90 17.30 -12.63
C SER A 49 -4.51 17.12 -14.01
N ASP A 50 -3.81 17.60 -15.04
CA ASP A 50 -4.18 17.39 -16.46
C ASP A 50 -3.82 15.98 -16.97
N ILE A 51 -3.17 15.15 -16.14
CA ILE A 51 -2.73 13.79 -16.50
C ILE A 51 -3.94 12.85 -16.49
N GLN A 52 -4.42 12.47 -17.66
CA GLN A 52 -5.60 11.60 -17.79
C GLN A 52 -5.25 10.11 -17.80
N GLN A 53 -4.12 9.74 -18.41
CA GLN A 53 -3.62 8.36 -18.49
C GLN A 53 -2.17 8.31 -18.04
N PRO A 54 -1.90 8.29 -16.73
CA PRO A 54 -0.55 8.31 -16.18
C PRO A 54 0.26 7.10 -16.65
N LEU A 55 1.49 7.35 -17.11
CA LEU A 55 2.48 6.32 -17.38
C LEU A 55 3.38 6.22 -16.14
N PHE A 56 3.63 5.01 -15.70
CA PHE A 56 4.45 4.76 -14.51
C PHE A 56 5.91 4.57 -14.89
N GLU A 57 6.77 5.31 -14.24
CA GLU A 57 8.20 5.06 -14.15
C GLU A 57 8.48 4.33 -12.83
N TYR A 58 9.52 3.52 -12.80
CA TYR A 58 9.87 2.74 -11.61
C TYR A 58 11.33 3.01 -11.24
N ASN A 59 11.57 3.27 -9.95
CA ASN A 59 12.94 3.36 -9.46
C ASN A 59 13.59 1.97 -9.35
N GLU A 60 14.85 1.93 -8.92
CA GLU A 60 15.63 0.68 -8.75
C GLU A 60 15.00 -0.31 -7.75
N TYR A 61 14.12 0.14 -6.86
CA TYR A 61 13.40 -0.68 -5.89
C TYR A 61 11.98 -1.06 -6.33
N GLY A 62 11.58 -0.64 -7.53
CA GLY A 62 10.25 -0.92 -8.08
C GLY A 62 9.14 0.01 -7.59
N ALA A 63 9.47 1.09 -6.89
CA ALA A 63 8.48 2.08 -6.49
C ALA A 63 8.03 2.92 -7.70
N PRO A 64 6.71 3.04 -7.94
CA PRO A 64 6.18 3.76 -9.09
C PRO A 64 6.17 5.28 -8.87
N SER A 65 6.37 6.02 -9.95
CA SER A 65 6.21 7.48 -10.03
C SER A 65 5.54 7.87 -11.35
N ILE A 66 5.10 9.14 -11.44
CA ILE A 66 4.55 9.75 -12.66
C ILE A 66 5.40 10.97 -12.96
N GLN A 67 6.00 11.04 -14.15
CA GLN A 67 6.81 12.18 -14.55
C GLN A 67 6.00 13.47 -14.54
N GLY A 68 6.43 14.45 -13.78
CA GLY A 68 5.74 15.74 -13.64
C GLY A 68 4.41 15.70 -12.89
N GLY A 69 4.03 14.55 -12.36
CA GLY A 69 2.82 14.37 -11.54
C GLY A 69 3.08 14.52 -10.03
N PRO A 70 2.01 14.50 -9.24
CA PRO A 70 2.13 14.45 -7.78
C PRO A 70 2.67 13.09 -7.31
N TYR A 71 3.11 13.04 -6.06
CA TYR A 71 3.41 11.76 -5.40
C TYR A 71 2.13 10.96 -5.21
N PHE A 72 2.24 9.65 -5.33
CA PHE A 72 1.12 8.75 -5.08
C PHE A 72 1.59 7.42 -4.48
N SER A 73 0.69 6.74 -3.82
CA SER A 73 0.92 5.40 -3.29
C SER A 73 -0.31 4.52 -3.49
N ILE A 74 -0.08 3.24 -3.74
CA ILE A 74 -1.13 2.24 -4.01
C ILE A 74 -0.89 1.02 -3.12
N SER A 75 -1.96 0.50 -2.54
CA SER A 75 -1.96 -0.79 -1.86
C SER A 75 -3.28 -1.52 -2.06
N HIS A 76 -3.26 -2.83 -1.95
CA HIS A 76 -4.47 -3.65 -2.01
C HIS A 76 -4.33 -4.94 -1.21
N CYS A 77 -5.44 -5.38 -0.67
CA CYS A 77 -5.62 -6.72 -0.09
C CYS A 77 -6.96 -7.30 -0.58
N LYS A 78 -7.35 -8.46 -0.08
CA LYS A 78 -8.62 -9.07 -0.51
C LYS A 78 -9.87 -8.27 -0.11
N GLU A 79 -9.77 -7.41 0.90
CA GLU A 79 -10.85 -6.59 1.43
C GLU A 79 -11.00 -5.23 0.75
N GLY A 80 -9.93 -4.76 0.06
CA GLY A 80 -9.99 -3.43 -0.54
C GLY A 80 -8.74 -2.99 -1.28
N ILE A 81 -8.89 -1.85 -1.93
CA ILE A 81 -7.83 -1.13 -2.63
C ILE A 81 -7.74 0.26 -2.01
N ALA A 82 -6.54 0.72 -1.75
CA ALA A 82 -6.26 2.04 -1.22
C ALA A 82 -5.29 2.78 -2.15
N VAL A 83 -5.61 4.04 -2.42
CA VAL A 83 -4.78 4.95 -3.24
C VAL A 83 -4.69 6.28 -2.50
N ALA A 84 -3.51 6.89 -2.52
CA ALA A 84 -3.26 8.22 -1.97
C ALA A 84 -2.47 9.06 -2.96
N VAL A 85 -2.73 10.38 -2.98
CA VAL A 85 -2.03 11.38 -3.81
C VAL A 85 -1.70 12.57 -2.95
N ASP A 86 -0.49 13.12 -3.08
CA ASP A 86 -0.04 14.31 -2.36
C ASP A 86 1.02 15.09 -3.16
N SER A 87 1.25 16.35 -2.78
CA SER A 87 2.37 17.19 -3.27
C SER A 87 3.71 16.79 -2.68
N GLN A 88 3.72 16.02 -1.59
CA GLN A 88 4.89 15.51 -0.89
C GLN A 88 4.91 13.97 -0.92
N PRO A 89 6.06 13.34 -0.67
CA PRO A 89 6.14 11.89 -0.56
C PRO A 89 5.08 11.33 0.39
N ILE A 90 4.34 10.32 -0.08
CA ILE A 90 3.23 9.72 0.62
C ILE A 90 3.29 8.19 0.50
N GLY A 91 2.87 7.49 1.54
CA GLY A 91 2.76 6.03 1.54
C GLY A 91 1.43 5.57 2.09
N ILE A 92 0.80 4.61 1.44
CA ILE A 92 -0.41 3.96 1.95
C ILE A 92 -0.25 2.45 1.92
N ASP A 93 -0.67 1.81 3.00
CA ASP A 93 -0.78 0.35 3.02
C ASP A 93 -2.11 -0.10 3.60
N ILE A 94 -2.69 -1.14 3.00
CA ILE A 94 -3.92 -1.81 3.46
C ILE A 94 -3.70 -3.31 3.49
N GLU A 95 -4.04 -3.92 4.63
CA GLU A 95 -3.84 -5.35 4.86
C GLU A 95 -5.06 -5.99 5.52
N HIS A 96 -5.35 -7.23 5.12
CA HIS A 96 -6.24 -8.11 5.88
C HIS A 96 -5.68 -8.34 7.29
N ILE A 97 -6.54 -8.42 8.31
CA ILE A 97 -6.10 -8.76 9.66
C ILE A 97 -5.49 -10.16 9.64
N ARG A 98 -4.16 -10.23 9.86
CA ARG A 98 -3.36 -11.44 9.77
C ARG A 98 -3.13 -12.04 11.15
N THR A 99 -3.09 -13.36 11.22
CA THR A 99 -2.66 -14.06 12.43
C THR A 99 -1.22 -13.71 12.79
N ALA A 100 -1.01 -13.26 14.02
CA ALA A 100 0.32 -12.95 14.58
C ALA A 100 1.08 -14.25 14.88
N LYS A 101 1.69 -14.84 13.83
CA LYS A 101 2.52 -16.04 13.99
C LYS A 101 3.85 -15.67 14.65
N PRO A 102 4.27 -16.38 15.73
CA PRO A 102 5.48 -16.03 16.48
C PRO A 102 6.74 -15.86 15.61
N GLU A 103 6.94 -16.74 14.62
CA GLU A 103 8.09 -16.69 13.74
C GLU A 103 8.06 -15.45 12.82
N LEU A 104 6.87 -15.06 12.35
CA LEU A 104 6.71 -13.87 11.51
C LEU A 104 6.92 -12.61 12.34
N VAL A 105 6.34 -12.54 13.53
CA VAL A 105 6.51 -11.42 14.48
C VAL A 105 7.99 -11.27 14.85
N ALA A 106 8.66 -12.34 15.24
CA ALA A 106 10.09 -12.31 15.58
C ALA A 106 10.98 -11.87 14.39
N ARG A 107 10.59 -12.20 13.17
CA ARG A 107 11.32 -11.85 11.95
C ARG A 107 11.14 -10.39 11.54
N THR A 108 9.97 -9.79 11.78
CA THR A 108 9.59 -8.48 11.19
C THR A 108 9.44 -7.36 12.21
N MET A 109 9.36 -7.67 13.49
CA MET A 109 9.14 -6.72 14.58
C MET A 109 10.36 -6.66 15.50
N ASN A 110 10.70 -5.46 15.97
CA ASN A 110 11.73 -5.29 17.02
C ASN A 110 11.18 -5.73 18.39
N GLU A 111 12.03 -5.79 19.41
CA GLU A 111 11.65 -6.28 20.75
C GLU A 111 10.51 -5.49 21.38
N LYS A 112 10.50 -4.17 21.23
CA LYS A 112 9.44 -3.29 21.75
C LYS A 112 8.09 -3.57 21.08
N GLU A 113 8.10 -3.71 19.76
CA GLU A 113 6.91 -4.01 18.97
C GLU A 113 6.39 -5.43 19.27
N GLN A 114 7.28 -6.41 19.46
CA GLN A 114 6.90 -7.76 19.88
C GLN A 114 6.21 -7.74 21.24
N ALA A 115 6.78 -7.02 22.22
CA ALA A 115 6.17 -6.87 23.55
C ALA A 115 4.78 -6.21 23.45
N GLU A 116 4.62 -5.18 22.63
CA GLU A 116 3.33 -4.52 22.37
C GLU A 116 2.30 -5.49 21.79
N ILE A 117 2.69 -6.28 20.77
CA ILE A 117 1.81 -7.24 20.11
C ILE A 117 1.30 -8.27 21.10
N TRP A 118 2.19 -8.87 21.89
CA TRP A 118 1.82 -9.95 22.82
C TRP A 118 1.08 -9.47 24.06
N ALA A 119 1.20 -8.19 24.42
CA ALA A 119 0.43 -7.58 25.51
C ALA A 119 -0.96 -7.09 25.05
N ALA A 120 -1.23 -7.01 23.75
CA ALA A 120 -2.49 -6.50 23.22
C ALA A 120 -3.66 -7.48 23.45
N ALA A 121 -4.87 -6.95 23.63
CA ALA A 121 -6.09 -7.74 23.72
C ALA A 121 -6.36 -8.58 22.45
N SER A 122 -5.86 -8.14 21.29
CA SER A 122 -5.84 -8.87 20.02
C SER A 122 -4.47 -8.76 19.37
N PRO A 123 -3.59 -9.75 19.52
CA PRO A 123 -2.27 -9.78 18.89
C PRO A 123 -2.33 -9.66 17.35
N ASP A 124 -3.34 -10.25 16.73
CA ASP A 124 -3.54 -10.21 15.27
C ASP A 124 -3.78 -8.78 14.76
N ILE A 125 -4.62 -8.02 15.48
CA ILE A 125 -4.88 -6.61 15.16
C ILE A 125 -3.63 -5.77 15.40
N ALA A 126 -2.95 -5.94 16.54
CA ALA A 126 -1.75 -5.19 16.86
C ALA A 126 -0.63 -5.45 15.86
N PHE A 127 -0.41 -6.71 15.48
CA PHE A 127 0.56 -7.09 14.45
C PHE A 127 0.22 -6.45 13.10
N THR A 128 -1.05 -6.58 12.64
CA THR A 128 -1.45 -6.03 11.33
C THR A 128 -1.33 -4.51 11.30
N ARG A 129 -1.68 -3.83 12.40
CA ARG A 129 -1.51 -2.38 12.53
C ARG A 129 -0.04 -1.96 12.38
N LEU A 130 0.88 -2.58 13.12
CA LEU A 130 2.31 -2.29 13.03
C LEU A 130 2.88 -2.63 11.65
N TRP A 131 2.41 -3.72 11.04
CA TRP A 131 2.79 -4.11 9.70
C TRP A 131 2.40 -3.05 8.67
N THR A 132 1.14 -2.59 8.66
CA THR A 132 0.69 -1.54 7.73
C THR A 132 1.44 -0.22 7.94
N GLN A 133 1.83 0.11 9.17
CA GLN A 133 2.64 1.30 9.45
C GLN A 133 4.03 1.19 8.81
N LYS A 134 4.70 0.04 8.96
CA LYS A 134 6.00 -0.21 8.32
C LYS A 134 5.93 -0.15 6.80
N GLU A 135 4.98 -0.87 6.22
CA GLU A 135 4.79 -0.88 4.76
C GLU A 135 4.45 0.51 4.21
N ALA A 136 3.62 1.28 4.90
CA ALA A 136 3.30 2.65 4.48
C ALA A 136 4.55 3.55 4.51
N VAL A 137 5.40 3.46 5.54
CA VAL A 137 6.67 4.20 5.62
C VAL A 137 7.63 3.78 4.51
N LEU A 138 7.80 2.48 4.25
CA LEU A 138 8.66 1.97 3.18
C LEU A 138 8.19 2.40 1.79
N LYS A 139 6.87 2.44 1.57
CA LYS A 139 6.28 2.98 0.33
C LYS A 139 6.51 4.48 0.19
N LEU A 140 6.37 5.25 1.27
CA LEU A 140 6.69 6.68 1.28
C LEU A 140 8.15 6.92 0.92
N GLN A 141 9.08 6.12 1.46
CA GLN A 141 10.50 6.21 1.17
C GLN A 141 10.88 5.70 -0.23
N GLY A 142 10.00 4.93 -0.88
CA GLY A 142 10.24 4.33 -2.19
C GLY A 142 11.33 3.26 -2.20
N THR A 143 11.64 2.66 -1.06
CA THR A 143 12.76 1.70 -0.91
C THR A 143 12.31 0.24 -0.85
N GLY A 144 11.04 -0.03 -0.51
CA GLY A 144 10.57 -1.39 -0.24
C GLY A 144 11.31 -2.08 0.92
N ILE A 145 11.14 -3.39 1.05
CA ILE A 145 11.81 -4.18 2.09
C ILE A 145 13.21 -4.58 1.59
N LEU A 146 14.24 -3.85 1.99
CA LEU A 146 15.63 -4.11 1.57
C LEU A 146 16.29 -5.22 2.40
N SER A 147 15.93 -5.36 3.68
CA SER A 147 16.50 -6.37 4.58
C SER A 147 15.57 -6.65 5.76
N ILE A 148 15.83 -7.76 6.47
CA ILE A 148 15.12 -8.10 7.71
C ILE A 148 15.39 -7.05 8.80
N ASP A 149 16.62 -6.59 8.92
CA ASP A 149 16.99 -5.56 9.91
C ASP A 149 16.37 -4.21 9.53
N GLY A 150 16.28 -3.90 8.25
CA GLY A 150 15.59 -2.71 7.75
C GLY A 150 14.13 -2.69 8.16
N ILE A 151 13.38 -3.79 7.95
CA ILE A 151 11.97 -3.83 8.33
C ILE A 151 11.77 -3.77 9.85
N LYS A 152 12.63 -4.40 10.66
CA LYS A 152 12.55 -4.30 12.12
C LYS A 152 12.69 -2.86 12.62
N ASN A 153 13.52 -2.07 11.98
CA ASN A 153 13.87 -0.71 12.40
C ASN A 153 13.07 0.39 11.71
N THR A 154 12.13 0.05 10.83
CA THR A 154 11.36 1.04 10.03
C THR A 154 10.67 2.10 10.90
N LEU A 155 10.16 1.74 12.09
CA LEU A 155 9.46 2.66 12.98
C LEU A 155 10.35 3.24 14.11
N VAL A 156 11.67 3.06 14.07
CA VAL A 156 12.57 3.62 15.10
C VAL A 156 12.61 5.15 15.03
N ALA A 157 12.55 5.73 13.84
CA ALA A 157 12.51 7.18 13.62
C ALA A 157 11.08 7.68 13.30
N ILE A 158 10.10 7.18 14.04
CA ILE A 158 8.67 7.45 13.80
C ILE A 158 8.30 8.94 13.95
N GLU A 159 9.12 9.74 14.66
CA GLU A 159 8.93 11.17 14.84
C GLU A 159 8.99 11.97 13.54
N HIS A 160 9.59 11.43 12.49
CA HIS A 160 9.66 12.06 11.17
C HIS A 160 8.38 11.87 10.35
N PHE A 161 7.47 11.00 10.80
CA PHE A 161 6.27 10.64 10.07
C PHE A 161 5.00 10.94 10.87
N ASP A 162 3.95 11.36 10.18
CA ASP A 162 2.59 11.29 10.69
C ASP A 162 1.94 10.03 10.14
N LEU A 163 1.54 9.12 11.03
CA LEU A 163 0.95 7.83 10.70
C LEU A 163 -0.53 7.79 11.09
N GLN A 164 -1.39 7.85 10.11
CA GLN A 164 -2.84 7.78 10.29
C GLN A 164 -3.32 6.34 10.03
N THR A 165 -3.50 5.58 11.11
CA THR A 165 -3.94 4.18 11.04
C THR A 165 -5.41 4.02 11.40
N LYS A 166 -6.15 3.25 10.59
CA LYS A 166 -7.52 2.82 10.91
C LYS A 166 -7.65 1.31 10.79
N VAL A 167 -8.42 0.73 11.73
CA VAL A 167 -8.73 -0.70 11.77
C VAL A 167 -10.24 -0.87 11.61
N ASN A 168 -10.65 -1.68 10.66
CA ASN A 168 -12.06 -2.07 10.48
C ASN A 168 -12.23 -3.54 10.86
N ILE A 169 -12.62 -3.78 12.10
CA ILE A 169 -12.80 -5.14 12.64
C ILE A 169 -13.92 -5.89 11.90
N ASN A 170 -15.02 -5.21 11.55
CA ASN A 170 -16.14 -5.84 10.86
C ASN A 170 -15.78 -6.32 9.45
N LYS A 171 -14.92 -5.57 8.76
CA LYS A 171 -14.45 -5.91 7.40
C LYS A 171 -13.07 -6.58 7.39
N GLN A 172 -12.50 -6.84 8.57
CA GLN A 172 -11.25 -7.59 8.74
C GLN A 172 -10.04 -6.99 7.99
N TYR A 173 -9.87 -5.66 8.02
CA TYR A 173 -8.68 -5.00 7.48
C TYR A 173 -8.16 -3.86 8.38
N ALA A 174 -6.89 -3.53 8.21
CA ALA A 174 -6.30 -2.28 8.69
C ALA A 174 -5.63 -1.55 7.53
N TYR A 175 -5.59 -0.21 7.60
CA TYR A 175 -4.77 0.57 6.68
C TYR A 175 -4.04 1.69 7.42
N THR A 176 -2.91 2.10 6.86
CA THR A 176 -2.10 3.24 7.34
C THR A 176 -1.75 4.15 6.19
N LEU A 177 -1.96 5.45 6.40
CA LEU A 177 -1.41 6.52 5.59
C LEU A 177 -0.18 7.09 6.31
N ALA A 178 0.95 7.19 5.62
CA ALA A 178 2.19 7.79 6.10
C ALA A 178 2.49 9.06 5.31
N ILE A 179 2.75 10.17 6.00
CA ILE A 179 3.18 11.44 5.43
C ILE A 179 4.39 11.97 6.21
N LEU A 180 5.21 12.82 5.58
CA LEU A 180 6.30 13.53 6.27
C LEU A 180 5.73 14.62 7.19
N ARG A 181 6.38 14.83 8.32
CA ARG A 181 6.09 15.96 9.23
C ARG A 181 6.81 17.22 8.84
#